data_d8462b86a8a89a37c6a8ccaa552ef75d
#
_entry.id   d8462b86a8a89a37c6a8ccaa552ef75d
#
_cell.length_a   1.000
_cell.length_b   1.000
_cell.length_c   1.000
_cell.angle_alpha   90.00
_cell.angle_beta   90.00
_cell.angle_gamma   90.00
#
_symmetry.space_group_name_H-M   'P 1'
#
loop_
_entity.id
_entity.type
_entity.pdbx_description
1 polymer ?
#
loop_
_entity_poly.entity_id
_entity_poly.type
_entity_poly.pdbx_seq_one_letter_code
_entity_poly.pdbx_strand_id
1 'polypeptide(L)'
;MTNGHVFAGVVRWPGGGNLNAPPDTLGGVFRLGVGETQWEHMTAGLPEICHVPCLTADPHDSRRIYAGTQEGPYLSTDGGNSWQRLDFPHRDLQVWAIAVHPRDPRKLYVGTSPLGVFISADGGGTWSRAASATLPDHMAMGSFRNRVMRFAFNPERPEEMFAALEVRGVIRSTDGGENWQDCSDHLIRLAEQPHLQSAILTTDVAEGMLDVHAIAISAAAPETPIVAVRMGLFRSDDHGAHWQDLDLRKHSPIFYGRDIRVSPHDSKTLYATLSVSAAGDTGTVWRSLDLGQSWARFDQPTHARSTMMAVVPSPRDPQVVYATARKGEVFGTLDGGANWQEAPLPKGCSGVMALAMN
;
A
#
# COMPACT_ATOMS: atom_id res chain seq x y z
N MET A 1 15.01 -4.28 -24.07
CA MET A 1 13.55 -4.15 -23.93
C MET A 1 13.20 -4.69 -22.56
N THR A 2 12.63 -3.87 -21.71
CA THR A 2 12.25 -4.24 -20.34
C THR A 2 11.01 -5.13 -20.40
N ASN A 3 11.17 -6.45 -20.24
CA ASN A 3 10.07 -7.42 -20.30
C ASN A 3 9.27 -7.45 -18.96
N GLY A 4 8.90 -6.31 -18.42
CA GLY A 4 8.15 -6.18 -17.19
C GLY A 4 6.72 -5.68 -17.44
N HIS A 5 5.84 -5.89 -16.46
CA HIS A 5 4.48 -5.38 -16.47
C HIS A 5 4.17 -4.58 -15.21
N VAL A 6 3.31 -3.61 -15.39
CA VAL A 6 2.65 -2.88 -14.32
C VAL A 6 1.25 -3.45 -14.15
N PHE A 7 0.86 -3.73 -12.92
CA PHE A 7 -0.47 -4.19 -12.56
C PHE A 7 -1.17 -3.14 -11.71
N ALA A 8 -2.40 -2.80 -12.06
CA ALA A 8 -3.24 -1.90 -11.29
C ALA A 8 -4.42 -2.66 -10.66
N GLY A 9 -4.59 -2.51 -9.35
CA GLY A 9 -5.74 -3.02 -8.60
C GLY A 9 -6.79 -1.94 -8.45
N VAL A 10 -8.00 -2.24 -8.95
CA VAL A 10 -9.12 -1.31 -8.99
C VAL A 10 -10.28 -1.84 -8.17
N VAL A 11 -10.78 -1.04 -7.24
CA VAL A 11 -12.04 -1.31 -6.57
C VAL A 11 -13.17 -0.68 -7.38
N ARG A 12 -14.21 -1.45 -7.64
CA ARG A 12 -15.39 -0.98 -8.38
C ARG A 12 -16.10 0.18 -7.68
N TRP A 13 -15.77 0.38 -6.41
CA TRP A 13 -16.47 1.32 -5.59
C TRP A 13 -15.52 2.18 -4.72
N PRO A 14 -15.35 3.47 -5.00
CA PRO A 14 -14.40 4.33 -4.32
C PRO A 14 -14.91 5.05 -3.07
N GLY A 15 -16.13 4.85 -2.64
CA GLY A 15 -16.74 5.64 -1.57
C GLY A 15 -17.51 4.83 -0.52
N GLY A 16 -16.81 4.20 0.46
CA GLY A 16 -17.25 3.69 1.75
C GLY A 16 -18.72 3.20 1.87
N GLY A 17 -19.15 2.06 1.33
CA GLY A 17 -20.41 1.38 1.68
C GLY A 17 -21.58 1.47 0.70
N ASN A 18 -21.49 2.24 -0.38
CA ASN A 18 -22.56 2.26 -1.37
C ASN A 18 -22.34 1.17 -2.44
N LEU A 19 -23.07 0.06 -2.35
CA LEU A 19 -23.02 -1.05 -3.30
C LEU A 19 -23.56 -0.68 -4.69
N ASN A 20 -24.12 0.52 -4.87
CA ASN A 20 -24.69 1.02 -6.11
C ASN A 20 -23.65 1.82 -6.92
N ALA A 21 -22.54 1.18 -7.28
CA ALA A 21 -21.65 1.78 -8.28
C ALA A 21 -22.38 1.92 -9.63
N PRO A 22 -22.14 3.00 -10.39
CA PRO A 22 -22.71 3.11 -11.74
C PRO A 22 -22.45 1.84 -12.56
N PRO A 23 -23.36 1.45 -13.47
CA PRO A 23 -23.25 0.20 -14.22
C PRO A 23 -21.97 0.05 -15.05
N ASP A 24 -21.39 1.16 -15.49
CA ASP A 24 -20.17 1.26 -16.27
C ASP A 24 -18.87 1.31 -15.42
N THR A 25 -19.00 1.19 -14.09
CA THR A 25 -17.83 1.17 -13.21
C THR A 25 -17.08 -0.16 -13.32
N LEU A 26 -15.79 -0.07 -13.63
CA LEU A 26 -14.89 -1.21 -13.74
C LEU A 26 -14.11 -1.43 -12.43
N GLY A 27 -13.83 -2.70 -12.14
CA GLY A 27 -12.97 -3.14 -11.05
C GLY A 27 -12.19 -4.38 -11.47
N GLY A 28 -11.23 -4.81 -10.62
CA GLY A 28 -10.40 -5.98 -10.90
C GLY A 28 -8.94 -5.65 -11.13
N VAL A 29 -8.25 -6.49 -11.88
CA VAL A 29 -6.82 -6.33 -12.20
C VAL A 29 -6.67 -5.84 -13.64
N PHE A 30 -5.84 -4.83 -13.84
CA PHE A 30 -5.42 -4.35 -15.15
C PHE A 30 -3.91 -4.51 -15.29
N ARG A 31 -3.44 -4.89 -16.49
CA ARG A 31 -2.02 -5.08 -16.81
C ARG A 31 -1.59 -4.15 -17.94
N LEU A 32 -0.38 -3.60 -17.82
CA LEU A 32 0.26 -2.75 -18.83
C LEU A 32 1.69 -3.22 -19.05
N GLY A 33 2.14 -3.37 -20.28
CA GLY A 33 3.56 -3.53 -20.59
C GLY A 33 4.34 -2.25 -20.25
N VAL A 34 5.54 -2.38 -19.69
CA VAL A 34 6.37 -1.22 -19.36
C VAL A 34 6.67 -0.41 -20.63
N GLY A 35 6.35 0.88 -20.60
CA GLY A 35 6.48 1.79 -21.74
C GLY A 35 5.30 1.78 -22.71
N GLU A 36 4.29 0.96 -22.47
CA GLU A 36 3.05 0.94 -23.26
C GLU A 36 2.00 1.90 -22.67
N THR A 37 0.90 2.08 -23.40
CA THR A 37 -0.21 2.95 -22.97
C THR A 37 -1.56 2.24 -22.97
N GLN A 38 -1.62 1.00 -23.43
CA GLN A 38 -2.84 0.22 -23.54
C GLN A 38 -2.92 -0.83 -22.44
N TRP A 39 -3.92 -0.70 -21.58
CA TRP A 39 -4.18 -1.63 -20.49
C TRP A 39 -5.01 -2.82 -20.95
N GLU A 40 -4.64 -4.00 -20.48
CA GLU A 40 -5.41 -5.23 -20.61
C GLU A 40 -6.21 -5.47 -19.31
N HIS A 41 -7.50 -5.78 -19.42
CA HIS A 41 -8.33 -6.15 -18.26
C HIS A 41 -8.23 -7.66 -18.01
N MET A 42 -7.62 -8.04 -16.89
CA MET A 42 -7.32 -9.44 -16.53
C MET A 42 -8.46 -10.02 -15.72
N THR A 43 -9.38 -10.77 -16.34
CA THR A 43 -10.62 -11.26 -15.71
C THR A 43 -10.67 -12.77 -15.50
N ALA A 44 -9.84 -13.54 -16.23
CA ALA A 44 -9.93 -15.01 -16.24
C ALA A 44 -9.67 -15.60 -14.84
N GLY A 45 -10.72 -16.19 -14.23
CA GLY A 45 -10.65 -16.79 -12.91
C GLY A 45 -10.90 -15.85 -11.74
N LEU A 46 -11.00 -14.53 -11.97
CA LEU A 46 -11.45 -13.56 -10.95
C LEU A 46 -12.98 -13.51 -10.86
N PRO A 47 -13.56 -13.03 -9.74
CA PRO A 47 -14.98 -12.78 -9.64
C PRO A 47 -15.48 -11.81 -10.72
N GLU A 48 -16.71 -12.01 -11.22
CA GLU A 48 -17.33 -11.13 -12.22
C GLU A 48 -17.42 -9.68 -11.71
N ILE A 49 -17.84 -9.49 -10.46
CA ILE A 49 -17.73 -8.22 -9.75
C ILE A 49 -16.50 -8.31 -8.87
N CYS A 50 -15.43 -7.65 -9.29
CA CYS A 50 -14.16 -7.78 -8.61
C CYS A 50 -13.68 -6.45 -8.02
N HIS A 51 -13.31 -6.47 -6.73
CA HIS A 51 -12.69 -5.37 -6.01
C HIS A 51 -11.27 -5.79 -5.63
N VAL A 52 -10.26 -5.07 -6.12
CA VAL A 52 -8.85 -5.40 -5.87
C VAL A 52 -8.17 -4.24 -5.14
N PRO A 53 -8.27 -4.18 -3.79
CA PRO A 53 -7.62 -3.14 -3.01
C PRO A 53 -6.11 -3.32 -2.86
N CYS A 54 -5.57 -4.53 -3.05
CA CYS A 54 -4.13 -4.76 -2.97
C CYS A 54 -3.63 -5.72 -4.06
N LEU A 55 -2.40 -5.48 -4.49
CA LEU A 55 -1.63 -6.32 -5.40
C LEU A 55 -0.21 -6.49 -4.87
N THR A 56 0.36 -7.69 -5.04
CA THR A 56 1.73 -7.99 -4.66
C THR A 56 2.38 -8.88 -5.72
N ALA A 57 3.45 -8.39 -6.34
CA ALA A 57 4.32 -9.25 -7.14
C ALA A 57 5.18 -10.09 -6.19
N ASP A 58 5.33 -11.37 -6.51
CA ASP A 58 6.16 -12.29 -5.73
C ASP A 58 7.64 -11.94 -5.91
N PRO A 59 8.40 -11.67 -4.83
CA PRO A 59 9.81 -11.34 -4.95
C PRO A 59 10.69 -12.50 -5.43
N HIS A 60 10.16 -13.73 -5.42
CA HIS A 60 10.88 -14.95 -5.80
C HIS A 60 10.57 -15.45 -7.22
N ASP A 61 9.39 -15.11 -7.77
CA ASP A 61 8.98 -15.49 -9.13
C ASP A 61 8.16 -14.36 -9.77
N SER A 62 8.73 -13.69 -10.75
CA SER A 62 8.10 -12.56 -11.45
C SER A 62 6.81 -12.91 -12.21
N ARG A 63 6.49 -14.20 -12.42
CA ARG A 63 5.23 -14.63 -13.03
C ARG A 63 4.10 -14.73 -12.00
N ARG A 64 4.44 -14.74 -10.72
CA ARG A 64 3.47 -14.88 -9.62
C ARG A 64 3.03 -13.51 -9.14
N ILE A 65 1.73 -13.27 -9.23
CA ILE A 65 1.09 -12.03 -8.75
C ILE A 65 -0.05 -12.42 -7.83
N TYR A 66 -0.11 -11.80 -6.67
CA TYR A 66 -1.20 -11.97 -5.71
C TYR A 66 -2.15 -10.77 -5.78
N ALA A 67 -3.45 -11.05 -5.74
CA ALA A 67 -4.51 -10.04 -5.66
C ALA A 67 -5.39 -10.31 -4.43
N GLY A 68 -5.51 -9.31 -3.56
CA GLY A 68 -6.52 -9.34 -2.51
C GLY A 68 -7.86 -8.88 -3.08
N THR A 69 -8.92 -9.61 -2.76
CA THR A 69 -10.27 -9.31 -3.23
C THR A 69 -11.29 -9.31 -2.09
N GLN A 70 -12.55 -9.00 -2.40
CA GLN A 70 -13.65 -9.09 -1.46
C GLN A 70 -13.98 -10.53 -1.04
N GLU A 71 -13.49 -11.54 -1.79
CA GLU A 71 -13.75 -12.97 -1.54
C GLU A 71 -12.51 -13.75 -1.04
N GLY A 72 -11.43 -13.02 -0.75
CA GLY A 72 -10.17 -13.61 -0.31
C GLY A 72 -8.99 -13.33 -1.24
N PRO A 73 -7.84 -13.99 -1.02
CA PRO A 73 -6.65 -13.85 -1.84
C PRO A 73 -6.71 -14.71 -3.11
N TYR A 74 -6.24 -14.17 -4.23
CA TYR A 74 -6.07 -14.86 -5.51
C TYR A 74 -4.60 -14.83 -5.92
N LEU A 75 -4.17 -15.85 -6.64
CA LEU A 75 -2.83 -16.01 -7.22
C LEU A 75 -2.92 -16.22 -8.72
N SER A 76 -2.14 -15.49 -9.46
CA SER A 76 -1.74 -15.82 -10.83
C SER A 76 -0.31 -16.39 -10.83
N THR A 77 -0.05 -17.42 -11.63
CA THR A 77 1.29 -18.01 -11.84
C THR A 77 1.78 -17.82 -13.27
N ASP A 78 1.05 -17.08 -14.08
CA ASP A 78 1.28 -16.88 -15.51
C ASP A 78 1.32 -15.40 -15.92
N GLY A 79 1.71 -14.51 -14.98
CA GLY A 79 1.84 -13.08 -15.23
C GLY A 79 0.49 -12.35 -15.37
N GLY A 80 -0.53 -12.85 -14.69
CA GLY A 80 -1.86 -12.23 -14.65
C GLY A 80 -2.83 -12.75 -15.70
N ASN A 81 -2.44 -13.72 -16.56
CA ASN A 81 -3.33 -14.21 -17.60
C ASN A 81 -4.50 -15.03 -17.04
N SER A 82 -4.26 -15.77 -15.95
CA SER A 82 -5.30 -16.48 -15.22
C SER A 82 -5.09 -16.38 -13.72
N TRP A 83 -6.19 -16.51 -12.96
CA TRP A 83 -6.20 -16.36 -11.51
C TRP A 83 -6.92 -17.51 -10.84
N GLN A 84 -6.37 -17.96 -9.72
CA GLN A 84 -6.94 -18.97 -8.88
C GLN A 84 -7.08 -18.46 -7.45
N ARG A 85 -8.25 -18.66 -6.83
CA ARG A 85 -8.46 -18.36 -5.42
C ARG A 85 -7.62 -19.32 -4.58
N LEU A 86 -6.89 -18.80 -3.60
CA LEU A 86 -6.20 -19.62 -2.59
C LEU A 86 -7.22 -20.22 -1.60
N ASP A 87 -6.82 -21.30 -0.90
CA ASP A 87 -7.70 -22.03 0.04
C ASP A 87 -7.91 -21.26 1.36
N PHE A 88 -8.13 -19.95 1.25
CA PHE A 88 -8.42 -19.08 2.37
C PHE A 88 -9.80 -19.39 2.95
N PRO A 89 -9.91 -19.68 4.27
CA PRO A 89 -11.13 -20.25 4.87
C PRO A 89 -12.31 -19.27 4.96
N HIS A 90 -12.05 -17.96 4.80
CA HIS A 90 -13.05 -16.90 4.91
C HIS A 90 -13.40 -16.33 3.55
N ARG A 91 -14.69 -16.28 3.21
CA ARG A 91 -15.21 -15.62 2.00
C ARG A 91 -15.87 -14.29 2.28
N ASP A 92 -16.05 -13.96 3.54
CA ASP A 92 -16.68 -12.74 4.06
C ASP A 92 -15.66 -11.68 4.51
N LEU A 93 -14.37 -12.02 4.48
CA LEU A 93 -13.27 -11.13 4.81
C LEU A 93 -12.63 -10.57 3.54
N GLN A 94 -12.72 -9.26 3.38
CA GLN A 94 -12.05 -8.55 2.30
C GLN A 94 -10.53 -8.48 2.57
N VAL A 95 -9.71 -8.88 1.60
CA VAL A 95 -8.25 -8.87 1.72
C VAL A 95 -7.70 -7.53 1.24
N TRP A 96 -7.03 -6.81 2.14
CA TRP A 96 -6.47 -5.47 1.90
C TRP A 96 -4.95 -5.44 1.85
N ALA A 97 -4.29 -6.47 2.37
CA ALA A 97 -2.85 -6.62 2.27
C ALA A 97 -2.47 -8.08 2.01
N ILE A 98 -1.51 -8.30 1.14
CA ILE A 98 -0.83 -9.59 0.94
C ILE A 98 0.66 -9.33 0.96
N ALA A 99 1.42 -10.18 1.66
CA ALA A 99 2.87 -10.16 1.62
C ALA A 99 3.42 -11.58 1.50
N VAL A 100 4.49 -11.71 0.72
CA VAL A 100 5.28 -12.94 0.64
C VAL A 100 6.51 -12.74 1.52
N HIS A 101 6.84 -13.74 2.34
CA HIS A 101 8.03 -13.67 3.19
C HIS A 101 9.30 -13.56 2.34
N PRO A 102 10.23 -12.63 2.63
CA PRO A 102 11.36 -12.32 1.74
C PRO A 102 12.38 -13.45 1.56
N ARG A 103 12.35 -14.48 2.43
CA ARG A 103 13.28 -15.64 2.38
C ARG A 103 12.58 -16.99 2.20
N ASP A 104 11.23 -17.05 2.27
CA ASP A 104 10.46 -18.28 2.08
C ASP A 104 9.25 -18.01 1.17
N PRO A 105 9.28 -18.43 -0.10
CA PRO A 105 8.18 -18.19 -1.06
C PRO A 105 6.87 -18.90 -0.69
N ARG A 106 6.88 -19.83 0.26
CA ARG A 106 5.68 -20.53 0.73
C ARG A 106 5.01 -19.82 1.90
N LYS A 107 5.73 -18.95 2.62
CA LYS A 107 5.20 -18.22 3.76
C LYS A 107 4.51 -16.94 3.30
N LEU A 108 3.19 -16.89 3.45
CA LEU A 108 2.33 -15.80 3.02
C LEU A 108 1.62 -15.17 4.21
N TYR A 109 1.36 -13.88 4.08
CA TYR A 109 0.60 -13.09 5.06
C TYR A 109 -0.56 -12.40 4.37
N VAL A 110 -1.72 -12.47 4.99
CA VAL A 110 -2.95 -11.81 4.52
C VAL A 110 -3.48 -10.91 5.63
N GLY A 111 -3.70 -9.66 5.28
CA GLY A 111 -4.36 -8.67 6.14
C GLY A 111 -5.75 -8.35 5.63
N THR A 112 -6.74 -8.33 6.52
CA THR A 112 -8.16 -8.23 6.16
C THR A 112 -8.86 -6.99 6.68
N SER A 113 -10.08 -6.76 6.18
CA SER A 113 -11.13 -5.90 6.73
C SER A 113 -12.42 -6.75 6.94
N PRO A 114 -12.97 -6.86 8.17
CA PRO A 114 -12.44 -6.35 9.45
C PRO A 114 -11.04 -6.85 9.76
N LEU A 115 -10.35 -6.11 10.64
CA LEU A 115 -8.95 -6.36 11.00
C LEU A 115 -8.70 -7.82 11.41
N GLY A 116 -7.80 -8.45 10.69
CA GLY A 116 -7.26 -9.78 10.97
C GLY A 116 -5.96 -9.99 10.21
N VAL A 117 -5.03 -10.71 10.80
CA VAL A 117 -3.81 -11.18 10.16
C VAL A 117 -3.87 -12.70 10.07
N PHE A 118 -3.59 -13.24 8.90
CA PHE A 118 -3.58 -14.67 8.63
C PHE A 118 -2.24 -15.05 8.00
N ILE A 119 -1.73 -16.22 8.36
CA ILE A 119 -0.44 -16.75 7.95
C ILE A 119 -0.64 -18.10 7.29
N SER A 120 0.00 -18.29 6.15
CA SER A 120 0.16 -19.59 5.51
C SER A 120 1.65 -19.94 5.46
N ALA A 121 1.99 -21.18 5.75
CA ALA A 121 3.35 -21.72 5.64
C ALA A 121 3.54 -22.66 4.43
N ASP A 122 2.50 -22.86 3.63
CA ASP A 122 2.45 -23.84 2.55
C ASP A 122 2.05 -23.27 1.17
N GLY A 123 2.16 -21.94 1.02
CA GLY A 123 1.85 -21.26 -0.24
C GLY A 123 0.37 -20.97 -0.44
N GLY A 124 -0.42 -20.94 0.62
CA GLY A 124 -1.84 -20.59 0.60
C GLY A 124 -2.79 -21.77 0.62
N GLY A 125 -2.29 -22.99 0.88
CA GLY A 125 -3.11 -24.20 1.03
C GLY A 125 -3.82 -24.26 2.39
N THR A 126 -3.11 -23.85 3.46
CA THR A 126 -3.69 -23.77 4.80
C THR A 126 -3.37 -22.43 5.46
N TRP A 127 -4.21 -21.99 6.41
CA TRP A 127 -4.09 -20.70 7.05
C TRP A 127 -4.36 -20.77 8.55
N SER A 128 -3.52 -20.11 9.33
CA SER A 128 -3.74 -19.82 10.75
C SER A 128 -4.02 -18.34 10.94
N ARG A 129 -4.85 -18.01 11.92
CA ARG A 129 -5.06 -16.61 12.32
C ARG A 129 -4.04 -16.27 13.41
N ALA A 130 -3.30 -15.19 13.23
CA ALA A 130 -2.40 -14.65 14.23
C ALA A 130 -3.17 -14.19 15.49
N ALA A 131 -2.50 -14.20 16.64
CA ALA A 131 -3.05 -13.61 17.85
C ALA A 131 -3.33 -12.13 17.61
N SER A 132 -4.50 -11.67 18.06
CA SER A 132 -4.88 -10.25 17.92
C SER A 132 -4.00 -9.40 18.83
N ALA A 133 -3.44 -8.31 18.29
CA ALA A 133 -2.82 -7.29 19.11
C ALA A 133 -3.88 -6.65 20.00
N THR A 134 -3.52 -6.35 21.26
CA THR A 134 -4.31 -5.48 22.10
C THR A 134 -4.15 -4.05 21.58
N LEU A 135 -5.17 -3.55 20.91
CA LEU A 135 -5.17 -2.19 20.37
C LEU A 135 -5.90 -1.24 21.35
N PRO A 136 -5.50 0.03 21.37
CA PRO A 136 -6.20 1.03 22.19
C PRO A 136 -7.69 1.11 21.86
N ASP A 137 -8.54 1.13 22.90
CA ASP A 137 -10.01 1.10 22.77
C ASP A 137 -10.63 2.41 22.25
N HIS A 138 -9.88 3.50 22.30
CA HIS A 138 -10.39 4.84 21.96
C HIS A 138 -10.75 5.03 20.47
N MET A 139 -10.55 4.01 19.65
CA MET A 139 -10.81 4.06 18.21
C MET A 139 -11.98 3.16 17.80
N ALA A 140 -13.06 3.14 18.56
CA ALA A 140 -14.31 2.48 18.13
C ALA A 140 -14.99 3.33 17.05
N MET A 141 -14.82 2.96 15.77
CA MET A 141 -15.16 3.79 14.63
C MET A 141 -16.54 3.46 14.01
N GLY A 142 -17.52 3.14 14.82
CA GLY A 142 -18.87 2.91 14.34
C GLY A 142 -18.94 1.86 13.22
N SER A 143 -19.42 2.26 12.04
CA SER A 143 -19.55 1.37 10.86
C SER A 143 -18.26 1.23 10.03
N PHE A 144 -17.21 2.00 10.31
CA PHE A 144 -15.95 1.89 9.59
C PHE A 144 -15.20 0.63 10.01
N ARG A 145 -14.88 -0.20 9.05
CA ARG A 145 -14.16 -1.46 9.28
C ARG A 145 -12.66 -1.20 9.15
N ASN A 146 -11.95 -1.25 10.27
CA ASN A 146 -10.49 -1.19 10.29
C ASN A 146 -9.88 -2.30 9.41
N ARG A 147 -8.72 -2.01 8.83
CA ARG A 147 -8.06 -2.94 7.91
C ARG A 147 -6.54 -2.88 8.02
N VAL A 148 -5.89 -3.98 7.64
CA VAL A 148 -4.45 -4.00 7.43
C VAL A 148 -4.15 -3.44 6.05
N MET A 149 -3.40 -2.35 5.98
CA MET A 149 -3.07 -1.69 4.71
C MET A 149 -1.80 -2.25 4.08
N ARG A 150 -0.80 -2.60 4.88
CA ARG A 150 0.48 -3.10 4.39
C ARG A 150 1.29 -3.79 5.47
N PHE A 151 2.07 -4.79 5.07
CA PHE A 151 3.14 -5.37 5.86
C PHE A 151 4.51 -4.85 5.40
N ALA A 152 5.46 -4.72 6.34
CA ALA A 152 6.86 -4.48 6.06
C ALA A 152 7.72 -5.41 6.92
N PHE A 153 8.71 -6.04 6.30
CA PHE A 153 9.66 -6.92 6.98
C PHE A 153 10.95 -6.19 7.29
N ASN A 154 11.56 -6.49 8.41
CA ASN A 154 12.95 -6.15 8.64
C ASN A 154 13.82 -6.95 7.64
N PRO A 155 14.59 -6.30 6.77
CA PRO A 155 15.36 -7.00 5.73
C PRO A 155 16.43 -7.95 6.26
N GLU A 156 16.99 -7.66 7.44
CA GLU A 156 18.01 -8.49 8.08
C GLU A 156 17.40 -9.61 8.92
N ARG A 157 16.27 -9.33 9.58
CA ARG A 157 15.55 -10.24 10.48
C ARG A 157 14.08 -10.33 10.09
N PRO A 158 13.69 -11.06 9.03
CA PRO A 158 12.33 -11.04 8.51
C PRO A 158 11.25 -11.58 9.48
N GLU A 159 11.63 -12.24 10.58
CA GLU A 159 10.70 -12.59 11.66
C GLU A 159 10.25 -11.35 12.44
N GLU A 160 11.01 -10.25 12.36
CA GLU A 160 10.55 -8.94 12.76
C GLU A 160 9.82 -8.26 11.61
N MET A 161 8.56 -7.92 11.82
CA MET A 161 7.71 -7.30 10.82
C MET A 161 6.73 -6.33 11.45
N PHE A 162 6.23 -5.42 10.62
CA PHE A 162 5.26 -4.42 11.01
C PHE A 162 4.03 -4.48 10.10
N ALA A 163 2.89 -4.04 10.61
CA ALA A 163 1.69 -3.83 9.82
C ALA A 163 1.14 -2.41 10.04
N ALA A 164 0.86 -1.73 8.93
CA ALA A 164 0.13 -0.46 8.89
C ALA A 164 -1.37 -0.74 8.96
N LEU A 165 -2.08 -0.05 9.84
CA LEU A 165 -3.50 -0.21 10.05
C LEU A 165 -4.23 1.09 9.75
N GLU A 166 -5.22 1.06 8.88
CA GLU A 166 -6.06 2.24 8.63
C GLU A 166 -6.89 2.57 9.86
N VAL A 167 -6.65 3.77 10.38
CA VAL A 167 -7.25 4.35 11.59
C VAL A 167 -7.08 3.48 12.86
N ARG A 168 -5.96 2.74 12.93
CA ARG A 168 -5.58 1.93 14.11
C ARG A 168 -4.07 1.93 14.36
N GLY A 169 -3.30 2.72 13.60
CA GLY A 169 -1.88 2.90 13.83
C GLY A 169 -0.99 1.79 13.28
N VAL A 170 -0.04 1.36 14.08
CA VAL A 170 1.02 0.41 13.69
C VAL A 170 1.14 -0.70 14.71
N ILE A 171 1.26 -1.93 14.23
CA ILE A 171 1.58 -3.09 15.06
C ILE A 171 2.89 -3.73 14.61
N ARG A 172 3.65 -4.31 15.55
CA ARG A 172 4.92 -4.99 15.37
C ARG A 172 4.85 -6.44 15.83
N SER A 173 5.44 -7.34 15.08
CA SER A 173 5.74 -8.72 15.48
C SER A 173 7.24 -8.95 15.48
N THR A 174 7.73 -9.82 16.37
CA THR A 174 9.13 -10.29 16.42
C THR A 174 9.27 -11.79 16.26
N ASP A 175 8.17 -12.48 15.98
CA ASP A 175 8.07 -13.94 15.89
C ASP A 175 7.43 -14.43 14.58
N GLY A 176 7.60 -13.65 13.51
CA GLY A 176 7.10 -14.00 12.18
C GLY A 176 5.59 -13.86 12.02
N GLY A 177 4.99 -12.94 12.77
CA GLY A 177 3.59 -12.58 12.64
C GLY A 177 2.61 -13.35 13.54
N GLU A 178 3.09 -14.24 14.40
CA GLU A 178 2.24 -15.03 15.31
C GLU A 178 1.63 -14.17 16.40
N ASN A 179 2.45 -13.29 17.01
CA ASN A 179 2.01 -12.34 18.02
C ASN A 179 2.34 -10.90 17.62
N TRP A 180 1.46 -9.97 17.99
CA TRP A 180 1.58 -8.57 17.62
C TRP A 180 1.48 -7.65 18.85
N GLN A 181 2.27 -6.59 18.83
CA GLN A 181 2.28 -5.52 19.83
C GLN A 181 1.92 -4.19 19.18
N ASP A 182 1.18 -3.34 19.88
CA ASP A 182 0.87 -1.99 19.43
C ASP A 182 2.12 -1.08 19.52
N CYS A 183 2.35 -0.28 18.48
CA CYS A 183 3.41 0.71 18.37
C CYS A 183 2.86 2.12 18.12
N SER A 184 1.61 2.38 18.46
CA SER A 184 0.88 3.61 18.09
C SER A 184 0.91 4.69 19.16
N ASP A 185 1.23 4.37 20.42
CA ASP A 185 1.15 5.31 21.54
C ASP A 185 1.84 6.65 21.30
N HIS A 186 3.02 6.63 20.65
CA HIS A 186 3.74 7.86 20.37
C HIS A 186 3.10 8.66 19.21
N LEU A 187 2.49 8.00 18.23
CA LEU A 187 1.71 8.69 17.19
C LEU A 187 0.52 9.44 17.80
N ILE A 188 -0.15 8.84 18.78
CA ILE A 188 -1.24 9.49 19.53
C ILE A 188 -0.72 10.72 20.27
N ARG A 189 0.40 10.63 20.98
CA ARG A 189 1.01 11.78 21.66
C ARG A 189 1.44 12.90 20.70
N LEU A 190 1.89 12.57 19.50
CA LEU A 190 2.22 13.56 18.49
C LEU A 190 1.00 14.38 18.04
N ALA A 191 -0.20 13.81 18.09
CA ALA A 191 -1.45 14.54 17.82
C ALA A 191 -1.79 15.62 18.85
N GLU A 192 -1.07 15.72 19.96
CA GLU A 192 -1.16 16.87 20.88
C GLU A 192 -0.64 18.17 20.21
N GLN A 193 0.21 18.05 19.19
CA GLN A 193 0.71 19.18 18.40
C GLN A 193 -0.40 19.68 17.46
N PRO A 194 -0.78 20.97 17.49
CA PRO A 194 -1.93 21.48 16.74
C PRO A 194 -1.92 21.21 15.23
N HIS A 195 -0.74 21.18 14.61
CA HIS A 195 -0.59 20.93 13.17
C HIS A 195 -0.71 19.45 12.77
N LEU A 196 -0.74 18.53 13.74
CA LEU A 196 -0.90 17.09 13.54
C LEU A 196 -2.29 16.59 13.94
N GLN A 197 -3.18 17.47 14.37
CA GLN A 197 -4.56 17.13 14.73
C GLN A 197 -5.43 16.91 13.50
N SER A 198 -6.16 15.81 13.45
CA SER A 198 -7.15 15.55 12.42
C SER A 198 -8.17 14.51 12.87
N ALA A 199 -9.35 14.96 13.24
CA ALA A 199 -10.52 14.09 13.42
C ALA A 199 -11.06 13.65 12.04
N ILE A 200 -11.52 12.41 11.92
CA ILE A 200 -12.00 11.81 10.66
C ILE A 200 -13.44 11.33 10.81
N LEU A 201 -13.70 10.46 11.76
CA LEU A 201 -14.99 9.79 11.95
C LEU A 201 -15.60 10.06 13.33
N THR A 202 -14.78 10.43 14.29
CA THR A 202 -15.18 10.83 15.63
C THR A 202 -14.67 12.25 15.93
N THR A 203 -14.68 12.64 17.20
CA THR A 203 -14.08 13.90 17.67
C THR A 203 -12.62 13.73 18.11
N ASP A 204 -12.05 12.52 18.01
CA ASP A 204 -10.67 12.25 18.40
C ASP A 204 -9.70 12.84 17.36
N VAL A 205 -8.91 13.79 17.80
CA VAL A 205 -7.93 14.49 16.94
C VAL A 205 -6.72 13.63 16.55
N ALA A 206 -6.51 12.48 17.22
CA ALA A 206 -5.45 11.55 16.92
C ALA A 206 -5.77 10.63 15.73
N GLU A 207 -7.01 10.59 15.26
CA GLU A 207 -7.42 9.72 14.15
C GLU A 207 -6.53 9.89 12.90
N GLY A 208 -6.15 11.13 12.58
CA GLY A 208 -5.29 11.38 11.42
C GLY A 208 -3.87 10.85 11.55
N MET A 209 -3.34 10.76 12.76
CA MET A 209 -2.04 10.15 13.05
C MET A 209 -2.10 8.62 13.03
N LEU A 210 -3.25 8.06 13.38
CA LEU A 210 -3.52 6.63 13.37
C LEU A 210 -4.04 6.11 12.02
N ASP A 211 -4.34 6.99 11.07
CA ASP A 211 -4.75 6.65 9.70
C ASP A 211 -3.50 6.30 8.87
N VAL A 212 -2.94 5.09 9.14
CA VAL A 212 -1.67 4.65 8.56
C VAL A 212 -1.94 3.88 7.27
N HIS A 213 -1.52 4.45 6.15
CA HIS A 213 -1.79 3.93 4.81
C HIS A 213 -0.70 3.00 4.28
N ALA A 214 0.55 3.24 4.67
CA ALA A 214 1.68 2.45 4.21
C ALA A 214 2.81 2.46 5.23
N ILE A 215 3.64 1.42 5.16
CA ILE A 215 4.86 1.27 5.95
C ILE A 215 5.96 0.68 5.08
N ALA A 216 7.19 1.12 5.28
CA ALA A 216 8.38 0.61 4.62
C ALA A 216 9.54 0.53 5.59
N ILE A 217 10.45 -0.42 5.37
CA ILE A 217 11.71 -0.58 6.10
C ILE A 217 12.82 -0.75 5.06
N SER A 218 13.89 0.01 5.21
CA SER A 218 15.04 -0.05 4.31
C SER A 218 16.15 -0.95 4.86
N ALA A 219 16.85 -1.67 3.97
CA ALA A 219 18.06 -2.40 4.32
C ALA A 219 19.20 -1.48 4.77
N ALA A 220 19.19 -0.19 4.40
CA ALA A 220 20.15 0.79 4.91
C ALA A 220 19.87 1.25 6.36
N ALA A 221 18.68 0.97 6.87
CA ALA A 221 18.26 1.27 8.23
C ALA A 221 17.18 0.24 8.68
N PRO A 222 17.58 -1.02 8.96
CA PRO A 222 16.64 -2.14 9.16
C PRO A 222 15.82 -2.02 10.46
N GLU A 223 16.21 -1.16 11.38
CA GLU A 223 15.51 -0.89 12.64
C GLU A 223 14.59 0.33 12.58
N THR A 224 14.54 0.99 11.39
CA THR A 224 13.85 2.26 11.18
C THR A 224 12.63 2.10 10.26
N PRO A 225 11.46 1.70 10.78
CA PRO A 225 10.23 1.74 10.02
C PRO A 225 9.83 3.19 9.71
N ILE A 226 9.35 3.42 8.48
CA ILE A 226 8.82 4.69 8.00
C ILE A 226 7.36 4.48 7.62
N VAL A 227 6.46 5.35 8.09
CA VAL A 227 5.03 5.28 7.82
C VAL A 227 4.55 6.48 7.04
N ALA A 228 3.60 6.25 6.14
CA ALA A 228 2.80 7.27 5.51
C ALA A 228 1.43 7.31 6.20
N VAL A 229 1.12 8.43 6.82
CA VAL A 229 -0.16 8.67 7.49
C VAL A 229 -0.86 9.87 6.88
N ARG A 230 -2.13 10.07 7.23
CA ARG A 230 -2.87 11.27 6.80
C ARG A 230 -2.11 12.57 7.05
N MET A 231 -1.36 12.68 8.14
CA MET A 231 -0.70 13.90 8.59
C MET A 231 0.74 14.07 8.07
N GLY A 232 1.27 13.13 7.30
CA GLY A 232 2.62 13.22 6.74
C GLY A 232 3.36 11.89 6.65
N LEU A 233 4.68 11.96 6.70
CA LEU A 233 5.56 10.81 6.85
C LEU A 233 6.26 10.87 8.19
N PHE A 234 6.32 9.74 8.86
CA PHE A 234 6.97 9.61 10.16
C PHE A 234 7.91 8.41 10.15
N ARG A 235 9.02 8.52 10.87
CA ARG A 235 9.97 7.43 11.05
C ARG A 235 10.19 7.14 12.53
N SER A 236 10.57 5.92 12.83
CA SER A 236 11.03 5.50 14.15
C SER A 236 12.46 5.00 14.04
N ASP A 237 13.33 5.41 14.95
CA ASP A 237 14.70 4.91 15.02
C ASP A 237 14.87 3.85 16.14
N ASP A 238 13.76 3.38 16.72
CA ASP A 238 13.71 2.45 17.84
C ASP A 238 12.58 1.41 17.71
N HIS A 239 12.43 0.85 16.52
CA HIS A 239 11.48 -0.22 16.22
C HIS A 239 10.01 0.14 16.47
N GLY A 240 9.63 1.41 16.31
CA GLY A 240 8.24 1.87 16.46
C GLY A 240 7.88 2.35 17.86
N ALA A 241 8.83 2.41 18.83
CA ALA A 241 8.53 2.93 20.16
C ALA A 241 8.34 4.45 20.17
N HIS A 242 9.14 5.18 19.40
CA HIS A 242 9.00 6.63 19.20
C HIS A 242 9.00 6.98 17.73
N TRP A 243 8.16 7.94 17.35
CA TRP A 243 8.01 8.40 15.97
C TRP A 243 8.41 9.87 15.85
N GLN A 244 9.06 10.20 14.74
CA GLN A 244 9.52 11.55 14.41
C GLN A 244 8.91 11.99 13.08
N ASP A 245 8.39 13.23 13.01
CA ASP A 245 7.93 13.84 11.77
C ASP A 245 9.13 14.05 10.81
N LEU A 246 9.01 13.60 9.57
CA LEU A 246 9.98 13.88 8.51
C LEU A 246 9.82 15.29 7.92
N ASP A 247 8.93 16.09 8.50
CA ASP A 247 8.79 17.52 8.22
C ASP A 247 8.53 17.85 6.74
N LEU A 248 7.75 17.01 6.07
CA LEU A 248 7.44 17.24 4.65
C LEU A 248 6.86 18.61 4.34
N ARG A 249 6.22 19.25 5.31
CA ARG A 249 5.70 20.61 5.19
C ARG A 249 6.79 21.65 4.87
N LYS A 250 8.05 21.35 5.14
CA LYS A 250 9.19 22.18 4.73
C LYS A 250 9.47 22.10 3.23
N HIS A 251 9.07 21.01 2.58
CA HIS A 251 9.33 20.73 1.17
C HIS A 251 8.09 20.83 0.30
N SER A 252 6.92 20.57 0.85
CA SER A 252 5.64 20.46 0.14
C SER A 252 4.51 21.20 0.87
N PRO A 253 3.66 21.95 0.15
CA PRO A 253 2.43 22.50 0.73
C PRO A 253 1.35 21.45 0.97
N ILE A 254 1.50 20.24 0.40
CA ILE A 254 0.59 19.11 0.56
C ILE A 254 1.32 17.99 1.30
N PHE A 255 0.64 17.31 2.23
CA PHE A 255 1.27 16.37 3.16
C PHE A 255 0.44 15.12 3.46
N TYR A 256 -0.76 14.96 2.90
CA TYR A 256 -1.52 13.72 3.07
C TYR A 256 -0.74 12.56 2.47
N GLY A 257 -0.04 11.80 3.32
CA GLY A 257 0.78 10.65 2.92
C GLY A 257 -0.07 9.45 2.59
N ARG A 258 0.11 8.87 1.39
CA ARG A 258 -0.68 7.69 0.97
C ARG A 258 0.18 6.46 0.73
N ASP A 259 1.37 6.60 0.19
CA ASP A 259 2.29 5.49 -0.05
C ASP A 259 3.74 5.90 0.27
N ILE A 260 4.53 4.92 0.68
CA ILE A 260 5.98 5.00 0.88
C ILE A 260 6.62 3.70 0.40
N ARG A 261 7.67 3.80 -0.43
CA ARG A 261 8.41 2.67 -0.99
C ARG A 261 9.90 2.90 -0.91
N VAL A 262 10.65 1.83 -0.64
CA VAL A 262 12.10 1.79 -0.81
C VAL A 262 12.41 1.37 -2.25
N SER A 263 13.40 1.98 -2.86
CA SER A 263 13.90 1.51 -4.15
C SER A 263 14.53 0.11 -4.02
N PRO A 264 14.21 -0.83 -4.90
CA PRO A 264 14.85 -2.16 -4.89
C PRO A 264 16.33 -2.13 -5.32
N HIS A 265 16.80 -1.02 -5.92
CA HIS A 265 18.16 -0.87 -6.45
C HIS A 265 19.08 -0.05 -5.54
N ASP A 266 18.52 0.80 -4.69
CA ASP A 266 19.26 1.63 -3.75
C ASP A 266 18.46 1.77 -2.45
N SER A 267 18.95 1.16 -1.41
CA SER A 267 18.29 1.13 -0.10
C SER A 267 18.19 2.50 0.59
N LYS A 268 18.91 3.53 0.14
CA LYS A 268 18.76 4.90 0.64
C LYS A 268 17.69 5.69 -0.09
N THR A 269 17.28 5.25 -1.27
CA THR A 269 16.27 5.92 -2.08
C THR A 269 14.86 5.52 -1.66
N LEU A 270 14.06 6.53 -1.33
CA LEU A 270 12.64 6.40 -0.98
C LEU A 270 11.77 7.14 -1.99
N TYR A 271 10.58 6.60 -2.24
CA TYR A 271 9.51 7.25 -2.99
C TYR A 271 8.28 7.38 -2.11
N ALA A 272 7.62 8.54 -2.14
CA ALA A 272 6.39 8.77 -1.40
C ALA A 272 5.34 9.46 -2.25
N THR A 273 4.07 9.17 -2.00
CA THR A 273 2.95 9.89 -2.61
C THR A 273 2.31 10.81 -1.58
N LEU A 274 2.12 12.07 -1.98
CA LEU A 274 1.48 13.09 -1.18
C LEU A 274 0.29 13.68 -1.92
N SER A 275 -0.74 14.03 -1.17
CA SER A 275 -1.97 14.65 -1.71
C SER A 275 -2.51 15.70 -0.75
N VAL A 276 -3.52 16.43 -1.16
CA VAL A 276 -4.20 17.41 -0.28
C VAL A 276 -5.12 16.71 0.72
N SER A 277 -5.75 15.59 0.34
CA SER A 277 -6.65 14.79 1.19
C SER A 277 -6.98 13.44 0.55
N ALA A 278 -7.77 12.62 1.25
CA ALA A 278 -8.26 11.31 0.78
C ALA A 278 -9.09 11.40 -0.52
N ALA A 279 -9.77 12.51 -0.76
CA ALA A 279 -10.59 12.76 -1.96
C ALA A 279 -10.19 14.10 -2.60
N GLY A 280 -8.90 14.40 -2.58
CA GLY A 280 -8.35 15.62 -3.15
C GLY A 280 -8.35 15.62 -4.69
N ASP A 281 -8.04 16.76 -5.24
CA ASP A 281 -7.90 17.04 -6.67
C ASP A 281 -6.43 17.20 -7.10
N THR A 282 -5.51 17.00 -6.17
CA THR A 282 -4.06 17.17 -6.40
C THR A 282 -3.28 16.08 -5.67
N GLY A 283 -2.37 15.47 -6.40
CA GLY A 283 -1.43 14.47 -5.87
C GLY A 283 -0.07 14.57 -6.55
N THR A 284 0.98 14.17 -5.84
CA THR A 284 2.37 14.30 -6.28
C THR A 284 3.20 13.10 -5.82
N VAL A 285 4.30 12.85 -6.53
CA VAL A 285 5.33 11.87 -6.13
C VAL A 285 6.58 12.60 -5.68
N TRP A 286 7.13 12.18 -4.57
CA TRP A 286 8.34 12.70 -3.97
C TRP A 286 9.42 11.63 -3.88
N ARG A 287 10.67 12.02 -4.02
CA ARG A 287 11.84 11.14 -3.88
C ARG A 287 12.81 11.71 -2.86
N SER A 288 13.31 10.84 -2.01
CA SER A 288 14.48 11.07 -1.15
C SER A 288 15.61 10.15 -1.60
N LEU A 289 16.85 10.61 -1.51
CA LEU A 289 18.07 9.83 -1.79
C LEU A 289 18.91 9.57 -0.52
N ASP A 290 18.40 9.95 0.64
CA ASP A 290 19.11 9.99 1.92
C ASP A 290 18.24 9.49 3.10
N LEU A 291 17.39 8.46 2.84
CA LEU A 291 16.48 7.88 3.85
C LEU A 291 15.50 8.88 4.47
N GLY A 292 15.03 9.84 3.69
CA GLY A 292 14.00 10.78 4.11
C GLY A 292 14.53 12.03 4.83
N GLN A 293 15.85 12.28 4.84
CA GLN A 293 16.40 13.51 5.41
C GLN A 293 16.10 14.73 4.53
N SER A 294 16.09 14.52 3.21
CA SER A 294 15.65 15.54 2.24
C SER A 294 14.72 14.94 1.19
N TRP A 295 13.84 15.78 0.63
CA TRP A 295 12.84 15.37 -0.34
C TRP A 295 12.79 16.35 -1.51
N ALA A 296 12.68 15.80 -2.71
CA ALA A 296 12.46 16.56 -3.94
C ALA A 296 11.22 16.02 -4.66
N ARG A 297 10.42 16.91 -5.24
CA ARG A 297 9.32 16.51 -6.10
C ARG A 297 9.89 15.77 -7.31
N PHE A 298 9.37 14.55 -7.56
CA PHE A 298 9.92 13.62 -8.53
C PHE A 298 9.11 13.57 -9.83
N ASP A 299 7.82 13.85 -9.77
CA ASP A 299 6.86 13.73 -10.88
C ASP A 299 6.65 15.03 -11.68
N GLN A 300 7.62 15.95 -11.72
CA GLN A 300 7.50 17.12 -12.58
C GLN A 300 7.71 16.70 -14.06
N PRO A 301 6.86 17.15 -15.00
CA PRO A 301 5.77 18.11 -14.86
C PRO A 301 4.35 17.51 -14.80
N THR A 302 4.17 16.34 -14.21
CA THR A 302 2.83 15.71 -14.17
C THR A 302 1.85 16.49 -13.31
N HIS A 303 0.56 16.35 -13.62
CA HIS A 303 -0.54 16.97 -12.90
C HIS A 303 -1.64 15.94 -12.63
N ALA A 304 -1.50 15.20 -11.51
CA ALA A 304 -2.58 14.35 -11.06
C ALA A 304 -3.77 15.19 -10.61
N ARG A 305 -4.95 14.85 -11.10
CA ARG A 305 -6.24 15.53 -10.86
C ARG A 305 -7.06 14.80 -9.79
N SER A 306 -6.42 13.93 -9.05
CA SER A 306 -6.98 13.22 -7.89
C SER A 306 -5.90 12.78 -6.92
N THR A 307 -6.29 12.25 -5.76
CA THR A 307 -5.37 11.75 -4.74
C THR A 307 -4.42 10.72 -5.31
N MET A 308 -3.11 10.93 -5.18
CA MET A 308 -2.09 9.95 -5.55
C MET A 308 -2.14 8.76 -4.58
N MET A 309 -2.40 7.57 -5.09
CA MET A 309 -2.69 6.38 -4.29
C MET A 309 -1.50 5.48 -4.08
N ALA A 310 -0.67 5.28 -5.10
CA ALA A 310 0.46 4.38 -5.02
C ALA A 310 1.61 4.84 -5.91
N VAL A 311 2.83 4.48 -5.52
CA VAL A 311 4.04 4.54 -6.33
C VAL A 311 4.72 3.17 -6.33
N VAL A 312 5.25 2.74 -7.47
CA VAL A 312 5.98 1.48 -7.57
C VAL A 312 7.24 1.67 -8.40
N PRO A 313 8.44 1.59 -7.79
CA PRO A 313 9.69 1.48 -8.52
C PRO A 313 9.82 0.07 -9.12
N SER A 314 10.35 -0.03 -10.32
CA SER A 314 10.58 -1.30 -11.00
C SER A 314 11.63 -2.14 -10.25
N PRO A 315 11.40 -3.45 -10.07
CA PRO A 315 12.41 -4.34 -9.51
C PRO A 315 13.55 -4.67 -10.49
N ARG A 316 13.41 -4.32 -11.76
CA ARG A 316 14.35 -4.68 -12.85
C ARG A 316 15.19 -3.52 -13.35
N ASP A 317 14.66 -2.31 -13.31
CA ASP A 317 15.31 -1.14 -13.90
C ASP A 317 15.16 0.06 -12.95
N PRO A 318 16.27 0.60 -12.41
CA PRO A 318 16.23 1.75 -11.50
C PRO A 318 15.69 3.04 -12.13
N GLN A 319 15.64 3.12 -13.46
CA GLN A 319 15.11 4.29 -14.16
C GLN A 319 13.59 4.27 -14.27
N VAL A 320 12.95 3.11 -14.03
CA VAL A 320 11.51 2.92 -14.24
C VAL A 320 10.74 3.05 -12.92
N VAL A 321 9.81 3.99 -12.89
CA VAL A 321 8.88 4.18 -11.77
C VAL A 321 7.49 4.49 -12.32
N TYR A 322 6.48 3.87 -11.74
CA TYR A 322 5.08 4.19 -12.02
C TYR A 322 4.37 4.71 -10.77
N ALA A 323 3.40 5.59 -10.98
CA ALA A 323 2.51 6.09 -9.93
C ALA A 323 1.08 6.18 -10.44
N THR A 324 0.12 6.03 -9.54
CA THR A 324 -1.30 6.12 -9.89
C THR A 324 -2.07 7.02 -8.95
N ALA A 325 -3.01 7.76 -9.52
CA ALA A 325 -3.99 8.52 -8.79
C ALA A 325 -5.36 7.81 -8.78
N ARG A 326 -6.19 8.14 -7.82
CA ARG A 326 -7.43 7.46 -7.46
C ARG A 326 -8.40 7.28 -8.62
N LYS A 327 -8.52 8.27 -9.52
CA LYS A 327 -9.51 8.29 -10.61
C LYS A 327 -9.03 7.61 -11.89
N GLY A 328 -7.97 6.80 -11.83
CA GLY A 328 -7.50 6.03 -12.98
C GLY A 328 -6.34 6.68 -13.76
N GLU A 329 -5.81 7.78 -13.27
CA GLU A 329 -4.61 8.39 -13.83
C GLU A 329 -3.40 7.54 -13.46
N VAL A 330 -2.59 7.15 -14.42
CA VAL A 330 -1.33 6.44 -14.21
C VAL A 330 -0.24 7.19 -14.95
N PHE A 331 0.88 7.41 -14.27
CA PHE A 331 2.05 8.10 -14.78
C PHE A 331 3.25 7.16 -14.70
N GLY A 332 4.06 7.12 -15.75
CA GLY A 332 5.29 6.32 -15.79
C GLY A 332 6.48 7.14 -16.26
N THR A 333 7.64 6.89 -15.66
CA THR A 333 8.94 7.33 -16.16
C THR A 333 9.81 6.14 -16.49
N LEU A 334 10.59 6.24 -17.56
CA LEU A 334 11.55 5.23 -18.02
C LEU A 334 13.00 5.74 -17.99
N ASP A 335 13.21 6.94 -17.49
CA ASP A 335 14.48 7.67 -17.53
C ASP A 335 14.81 8.37 -16.20
N GLY A 336 14.38 7.77 -15.09
CA GLY A 336 14.70 8.25 -13.74
C GLY A 336 14.00 9.55 -13.36
N GLY A 337 12.87 9.87 -14.01
CA GLY A 337 12.06 11.05 -13.71
C GLY A 337 12.34 12.25 -14.62
N ALA A 338 13.23 12.14 -15.61
CA ALA A 338 13.49 13.21 -16.55
C ALA A 338 12.26 13.50 -17.43
N ASN A 339 11.58 12.44 -17.87
CA ASN A 339 10.32 12.52 -18.59
C ASN A 339 9.27 11.60 -17.96
N TRP A 340 8.01 12.05 -18.00
CA TRP A 340 6.85 11.30 -17.51
C TRP A 340 5.81 11.16 -18.61
N GLN A 341 5.22 9.98 -18.71
CA GLN A 341 4.19 9.66 -19.67
C GLN A 341 2.90 9.26 -18.94
N GLU A 342 1.76 9.79 -19.39
CA GLU A 342 0.46 9.39 -18.87
C GLU A 342 -0.05 8.18 -19.64
N ALA A 343 -0.45 7.14 -18.91
CA ALA A 343 -1.07 5.92 -19.44
C ALA A 343 -2.35 5.62 -18.62
N PRO A 344 -3.43 6.40 -18.80
CA PRO A 344 -4.62 6.30 -17.97
C PRO A 344 -5.30 4.94 -18.15
N LEU A 345 -5.86 4.43 -17.06
CA LEU A 345 -6.72 3.25 -17.08
C LEU A 345 -7.98 3.51 -17.93
N PRO A 346 -8.63 2.46 -18.42
CA PRO A 346 -9.88 2.58 -19.18
C PRO A 346 -10.95 3.38 -18.44
N LYS A 347 -11.81 4.06 -19.19
CA LYS A 347 -12.95 4.78 -18.63
C LYS A 347 -13.80 3.83 -17.77
N GLY A 348 -14.22 4.30 -16.61
CA GLY A 348 -14.93 3.48 -15.61
C GLY A 348 -14.04 3.04 -14.43
N CYS A 349 -12.72 3.12 -14.55
CA CYS A 349 -11.80 2.87 -13.44
C CYS A 349 -11.65 4.13 -12.57
N SER A 350 -12.36 4.20 -11.46
CA SER A 350 -12.36 5.38 -10.57
C SER A 350 -11.98 5.09 -9.12
N GLY A 351 -11.49 3.90 -8.84
CA GLY A 351 -11.11 3.44 -7.52
C GLY A 351 -9.78 2.68 -7.54
N VAL A 352 -8.72 3.29 -8.13
CA VAL A 352 -7.41 2.65 -8.13
C VAL A 352 -6.83 2.70 -6.72
N MET A 353 -6.44 1.52 -6.19
CA MET A 353 -5.95 1.38 -4.82
C MET A 353 -4.52 0.87 -4.76
N ALA A 354 -4.08 0.12 -5.77
CA ALA A 354 -2.78 -0.54 -5.73
C ALA A 354 -2.08 -0.53 -7.09
N LEU A 355 -0.74 -0.49 -7.04
CA LEU A 355 0.15 -0.83 -8.13
C LEU A 355 1.13 -1.92 -7.69
N ALA A 356 1.46 -2.82 -8.61
CA ALA A 356 2.57 -3.77 -8.49
C ALA A 356 3.34 -3.84 -9.82
N MET A 357 4.63 -4.20 -9.75
CA MET A 357 5.46 -4.47 -10.93
C MET A 357 6.21 -5.79 -10.75
N ASN A 358 6.41 -6.52 -11.86
CA ASN A 358 7.17 -7.76 -11.89
C ASN A 358 8.47 -7.67 -12.68
#